data_3f0911390ff2134a6c1c9dc2b68fd7bc
#
_entry.id   3f0911390ff2134a6c1c9dc2b68fd7bc
#
_cell.length_a   1.000
_cell.length_b   1.000
_cell.length_c   1.000
_cell.angle_alpha   90.00
_cell.angle_beta   90.00
_cell.angle_gamma   90.00
#
_symmetry.space_group_name_H-M   'P 1'
#
loop_
_entity.id
_entity.type
_entity.pdbx_description
1 polymer ?
#
loop_
_entity_poly.entity_id
_entity_poly.type
_entity_poly.pdbx_seq_one_letter_code
_entity_poly.pdbx_strand_id
1 'polypeptide(L)'
;MKEITRTVSTKDPRRESHFPAIEKKYGEKMKYWFGVMAKLEGKKYPEQIAHLRENYGFSQAHANALVMYSRGSKSAQRFNTPSDYFKSIPPEQAKTVKAIMKAIQTKYPKLELVIAWNQPMLREGTKYVFGVSASKNYLLMAPWSTDVLDAFRPKLTEYKVNKKTIQIPNDWEVDSKLLVQMVKARLAE
;
A
#
# COMPACT_ATOMS: atom_id res chain seq x y z
N MET A 1 -33.89 -0.43 -20.97
CA MET A 1 -32.84 0.55 -20.55
C MET A 1 -32.33 0.13 -19.18
N LYS A 2 -31.13 -0.40 -19.08
CA LYS A 2 -30.51 -0.72 -17.79
C LYS A 2 -29.63 0.47 -17.39
N GLU A 3 -30.02 1.16 -16.34
CA GLU A 3 -29.18 2.16 -15.70
C GLU A 3 -27.93 1.48 -15.14
N ILE A 4 -26.77 1.81 -15.71
CA ILE A 4 -25.48 1.44 -15.14
C ILE A 4 -25.19 2.44 -14.04
N THR A 5 -25.51 2.07 -12.83
CA THR A 5 -25.08 2.81 -11.60
C THR A 5 -23.55 2.72 -11.54
N ARG A 6 -22.86 3.72 -12.08
CA ARG A 6 -21.41 3.90 -11.87
C ARG A 6 -21.17 4.16 -10.39
N THR A 7 -20.63 3.18 -9.69
CA THR A 7 -20.02 3.38 -8.37
C THR A 7 -18.94 4.44 -8.52
N VAL A 8 -19.17 5.60 -7.93
CA VAL A 8 -18.21 6.70 -7.84
C VAL A 8 -17.02 6.18 -7.03
N SER A 9 -15.94 5.82 -7.71
CA SER A 9 -14.65 5.56 -7.07
C SER A 9 -14.27 6.81 -6.27
N THR A 10 -14.09 6.68 -4.98
CA THR A 10 -13.61 7.76 -4.10
C THR A 10 -12.21 8.16 -4.56
N LYS A 11 -12.16 9.22 -5.38
CA LYS A 11 -10.93 9.75 -5.96
C LYS A 11 -10.07 10.36 -4.85
N ASP A 12 -8.75 10.17 -4.91
CA ASP A 12 -7.83 10.62 -3.87
C ASP A 12 -7.66 12.16 -3.93
N PRO A 13 -8.10 12.92 -2.92
CA PRO A 13 -8.04 14.39 -2.94
C PRO A 13 -6.62 14.95 -3.00
N ARG A 14 -5.60 14.17 -2.65
CA ARG A 14 -4.19 14.60 -2.76
C ARG A 14 -3.73 14.70 -4.20
N ARG A 15 -4.29 13.94 -5.11
CA ARG A 15 -4.02 14.08 -6.55
C ARG A 15 -4.75 15.27 -7.13
N GLU A 16 -5.88 15.66 -6.58
CA GLU A 16 -6.64 16.85 -6.95
C GLU A 16 -5.85 18.13 -6.66
N SER A 17 -4.92 18.13 -5.69
CA SER A 17 -4.04 19.26 -5.42
C SER A 17 -3.18 19.69 -6.62
N HIS A 18 -2.96 18.80 -7.59
CA HIS A 18 -2.26 19.11 -8.83
C HIS A 18 -3.14 19.80 -9.88
N PHE A 19 -4.48 19.73 -9.76
CA PHE A 19 -5.39 20.18 -10.81
C PHE A 19 -5.29 21.67 -11.14
N PRO A 20 -5.22 22.59 -10.17
CA PRO A 20 -5.05 24.01 -10.49
C PRO A 20 -3.77 24.28 -11.26
N ALA A 21 -2.67 23.58 -10.93
CA ALA A 21 -1.41 23.72 -11.65
C ALA A 21 -1.46 23.12 -13.06
N ILE A 22 -2.19 22.01 -13.26
CA ILE A 22 -2.44 21.40 -14.56
C ILE A 22 -3.25 22.35 -15.43
N GLU A 23 -4.37 22.86 -14.95
CA GLU A 23 -5.21 23.81 -15.69
C GLU A 23 -4.41 25.07 -16.09
N LYS A 24 -3.68 25.65 -15.14
CA LYS A 24 -2.85 26.86 -15.39
C LYS A 24 -1.76 26.59 -16.43
N LYS A 25 -1.11 25.44 -16.37
CA LYS A 25 0.05 25.15 -17.21
C LYS A 25 -0.33 24.73 -18.64
N TYR A 26 -1.42 23.97 -18.79
CA TYR A 26 -1.79 23.38 -20.08
C TYR A 26 -3.05 24.04 -20.71
N GLY A 27 -3.59 25.07 -20.08
CA GLY A 27 -4.60 25.95 -20.65
C GLY A 27 -6.04 25.44 -20.66
N GLU A 28 -6.27 24.17 -20.32
CA GLU A 28 -7.57 23.52 -20.36
C GLU A 28 -8.07 23.14 -18.97
N LYS A 29 -9.42 23.18 -18.78
CA LYS A 29 -10.05 22.76 -17.53
C LYS A 29 -9.95 21.25 -17.30
N MET A 30 -9.99 20.80 -16.05
CA MET A 30 -9.89 19.37 -15.71
C MET A 30 -10.95 18.51 -16.44
N LYS A 31 -12.13 19.06 -16.71
CA LYS A 31 -13.15 18.38 -17.51
C LYS A 31 -12.64 17.93 -18.87
N TYR A 32 -11.87 18.79 -19.56
CA TYR A 32 -11.24 18.44 -20.85
C TYR A 32 -10.24 17.28 -20.66
N TRP A 33 -9.37 17.39 -19.67
CA TRP A 33 -8.35 16.37 -19.39
C TRP A 33 -8.95 15.03 -19.00
N PHE A 34 -10.06 15.01 -18.27
CA PHE A 34 -10.81 13.76 -18.01
C PHE A 34 -11.41 13.19 -19.28
N GLY A 35 -11.84 14.02 -20.23
CA GLY A 35 -12.28 13.58 -21.55
C GLY A 35 -11.14 12.93 -22.35
N VAL A 36 -9.93 13.49 -22.29
CA VAL A 36 -8.74 12.87 -22.90
C VAL A 36 -8.47 11.51 -22.25
N MET A 37 -8.49 11.42 -20.93
CA MET A 37 -8.27 10.16 -20.22
C MET A 37 -9.32 9.10 -20.48
N ALA A 38 -10.58 9.50 -20.68
CA ALA A 38 -11.66 8.56 -21.05
C ALA A 38 -11.41 7.90 -22.42
N LYS A 39 -10.84 8.64 -23.38
CA LYS A 39 -10.45 8.09 -24.70
C LYS A 39 -9.26 7.11 -24.60
N LEU A 40 -8.51 7.17 -23.51
CA LEU A 40 -7.37 6.29 -23.23
C LEU A 40 -7.73 5.15 -22.27
N GLU A 41 -9.01 4.93 -21.99
CA GLU A 41 -9.47 3.81 -21.18
C GLU A 41 -9.02 2.48 -21.81
N GLY A 42 -8.57 1.52 -20.98
CA GLY A 42 -8.00 0.25 -21.43
C GLY A 42 -6.52 0.28 -21.82
N LYS A 43 -5.94 1.44 -22.11
CA LYS A 43 -4.50 1.55 -22.39
C LYS A 43 -3.69 1.28 -21.12
N LYS A 44 -2.47 0.75 -21.28
CA LYS A 44 -1.53 0.54 -20.17
C LYS A 44 -1.05 1.87 -19.60
N TYR A 45 -0.66 1.88 -18.32
CA TYR A 45 -0.15 3.08 -17.66
C TYR A 45 0.96 3.81 -18.44
N PRO A 46 2.02 3.12 -18.95
CA PRO A 46 3.07 3.80 -19.72
C PRO A 46 2.54 4.48 -20.98
N GLU A 47 1.58 3.88 -21.68
CA GLU A 47 0.98 4.43 -22.90
C GLU A 47 0.16 5.69 -22.61
N GLN A 48 -0.57 5.71 -21.48
CA GLN A 48 -1.31 6.89 -21.02
C GLN A 48 -0.38 8.04 -20.65
N ILE A 49 0.73 7.74 -19.97
CA ILE A 49 1.77 8.73 -19.64
C ILE A 49 2.42 9.28 -20.90
N ALA A 50 2.85 8.41 -21.82
CA ALA A 50 3.46 8.80 -23.09
C ALA A 50 2.53 9.72 -23.88
N HIS A 51 1.25 9.35 -24.03
CA HIS A 51 0.26 10.14 -24.74
C HIS A 51 0.14 11.58 -24.19
N LEU A 52 0.04 11.74 -22.86
CA LEU A 52 -0.05 13.07 -22.24
C LEU A 52 1.22 13.90 -22.44
N ARG A 53 2.39 13.25 -22.36
CA ARG A 53 3.66 13.94 -22.52
C ARG A 53 3.96 14.33 -23.96
N GLU A 54 3.73 13.44 -24.90
CA GLU A 54 4.06 13.63 -26.31
C GLU A 54 3.08 14.53 -27.02
N ASN A 55 1.77 14.41 -26.72
CA ASN A 55 0.75 15.18 -27.45
C ASN A 55 0.38 16.50 -26.77
N TYR A 56 0.63 16.65 -25.45
CA TYR A 56 0.21 17.82 -24.68
C TYR A 56 1.33 18.44 -23.84
N GLY A 57 2.55 17.93 -23.92
CA GLY A 57 3.72 18.50 -23.21
C GLY A 57 3.65 18.34 -21.68
N PHE A 58 2.90 17.38 -21.17
CA PHE A 58 2.79 17.16 -19.74
C PHE A 58 4.14 16.82 -19.10
N SER A 59 4.42 17.41 -17.93
CA SER A 59 5.50 16.93 -17.07
C SER A 59 5.17 15.53 -16.54
N GLN A 60 6.20 14.73 -16.20
CA GLN A 60 6.01 13.40 -15.62
C GLN A 60 5.12 13.44 -14.38
N ALA A 61 5.30 14.44 -13.50
CA ALA A 61 4.52 14.56 -12.26
C ALA A 61 3.03 14.83 -12.53
N HIS A 62 2.72 15.76 -13.45
CA HIS A 62 1.35 16.10 -13.81
C HIS A 62 0.66 14.94 -14.58
N ALA A 63 1.36 14.32 -15.53
CA ALA A 63 0.84 13.14 -16.22
C ALA A 63 0.55 12.00 -15.24
N ASN A 64 1.46 11.71 -14.32
CA ASN A 64 1.25 10.70 -13.27
C ASN A 64 0.04 11.04 -12.37
N ALA A 65 -0.10 12.29 -11.93
CA ALA A 65 -1.22 12.70 -11.09
C ALA A 65 -2.56 12.49 -11.81
N LEU A 66 -2.68 12.92 -13.07
CA LEU A 66 -3.88 12.78 -13.87
C LEU A 66 -4.21 11.32 -14.19
N VAL A 67 -3.22 10.54 -14.67
CA VAL A 67 -3.42 9.12 -15.01
C VAL A 67 -3.82 8.31 -13.80
N MET A 68 -3.10 8.45 -12.69
CA MET A 68 -3.40 7.69 -11.47
C MET A 68 -4.73 8.10 -10.83
N TYR A 69 -5.12 9.37 -10.94
CA TYR A 69 -6.45 9.83 -10.52
C TYR A 69 -7.55 9.20 -11.39
N SER A 70 -7.42 9.26 -12.71
CA SER A 70 -8.39 8.68 -13.66
C SER A 70 -8.54 7.16 -13.49
N ARG A 71 -7.46 6.48 -13.11
CA ARG A 71 -7.46 5.04 -12.79
C ARG A 71 -8.03 4.70 -11.40
N GLY A 72 -8.44 5.71 -10.62
CA GLY A 72 -8.95 5.50 -9.25
C GLY A 72 -7.89 4.92 -8.30
N SER A 73 -6.60 5.20 -8.55
CA SER A 73 -5.51 4.67 -7.72
C SER A 73 -5.50 5.31 -6.34
N LYS A 74 -5.52 4.47 -5.32
CA LYS A 74 -5.40 4.87 -3.91
C LYS A 74 -3.94 4.95 -3.42
N SER A 75 -2.93 4.83 -4.29
CA SER A 75 -1.51 4.77 -3.89
C SER A 75 -0.98 6.07 -3.27
N ALA A 76 -1.67 7.20 -3.42
CA ALA A 76 -1.36 8.45 -2.74
C ALA A 76 -1.98 8.55 -1.33
N GLN A 77 -2.95 7.70 -1.00
CA GLN A 77 -3.57 7.67 0.32
C GLN A 77 -2.50 7.44 1.41
N ARG A 78 -2.54 8.26 2.47
CA ARG A 78 -1.67 8.12 3.64
C ARG A 78 -2.53 7.84 4.86
N PHE A 79 -2.04 6.99 5.74
CA PHE A 79 -2.71 6.64 6.98
C PHE A 79 -2.00 7.33 8.14
N ASN A 80 -2.75 7.93 9.03
CA ASN A 80 -2.24 8.54 10.25
C ASN A 80 -2.34 7.57 11.43
N THR A 81 -3.34 6.70 11.43
CA THR A 81 -3.57 5.73 12.49
C THR A 81 -3.69 4.29 11.96
N PRO A 82 -3.36 3.28 12.78
CA PRO A 82 -3.63 1.88 12.43
C PRO A 82 -5.11 1.62 12.09
N SER A 83 -6.02 2.30 12.79
CA SER A 83 -7.47 2.18 12.54
C SER A 83 -7.83 2.60 11.11
N ASP A 84 -7.26 3.71 10.62
CA ASP A 84 -7.51 4.18 9.24
C ASP A 84 -7.00 3.17 8.20
N TYR A 85 -5.83 2.60 8.46
CA TYR A 85 -5.29 1.55 7.62
C TYR A 85 -6.21 0.33 7.56
N PHE A 86 -6.63 -0.18 8.72
CA PHE A 86 -7.50 -1.36 8.79
C PHE A 86 -8.86 -1.16 8.14
N LYS A 87 -9.41 0.05 8.16
CA LYS A 87 -10.65 0.39 7.44
C LYS A 87 -10.47 0.46 5.92
N SER A 88 -9.25 0.64 5.44
CA SER A 88 -8.93 0.83 4.01
C SER A 88 -8.68 -0.47 3.24
N ILE A 89 -8.45 -1.58 3.94
CA ILE A 89 -8.17 -2.90 3.37
C ILE A 89 -9.37 -3.85 3.55
N PRO A 90 -9.45 -4.94 2.78
CA PRO A 90 -10.51 -5.95 2.95
C PRO A 90 -10.61 -6.45 4.39
N PRO A 91 -11.84 -6.72 4.91
CA PRO A 91 -12.05 -7.16 6.29
C PRO A 91 -11.26 -8.42 6.68
N GLU A 92 -11.13 -9.38 5.77
CA GLU A 92 -10.34 -10.60 5.94
C GLU A 92 -8.86 -10.27 6.20
N GLN A 93 -8.25 -9.45 5.32
CA GLN A 93 -6.87 -8.99 5.50
C GLN A 93 -6.70 -8.21 6.81
N ALA A 94 -7.65 -7.32 7.13
CA ALA A 94 -7.62 -6.56 8.38
C ALA A 94 -7.66 -7.47 9.61
N LYS A 95 -8.47 -8.54 9.57
CA LYS A 95 -8.54 -9.57 10.63
C LYS A 95 -7.18 -10.23 10.83
N THR A 96 -6.57 -10.71 9.75
CA THR A 96 -5.26 -11.40 9.79
C THR A 96 -4.15 -10.47 10.27
N VAL A 97 -4.06 -9.23 9.74
CA VAL A 97 -3.05 -8.27 10.19
C VAL A 97 -3.20 -7.94 11.68
N LYS A 98 -4.42 -7.71 12.16
CA LYS A 98 -4.69 -7.48 13.59
C LYS A 98 -4.30 -8.68 14.44
N ALA A 99 -4.57 -9.90 13.98
CA ALA A 99 -4.20 -11.12 14.69
C ALA A 99 -2.68 -11.28 14.80
N ILE A 100 -1.93 -10.99 13.73
CA ILE A 100 -0.46 -10.98 13.74
C ILE A 100 0.06 -9.98 14.78
N MET A 101 -0.41 -8.71 14.72
CA MET A 101 0.04 -7.67 15.64
C MET A 101 -0.28 -8.04 17.10
N LYS A 102 -1.49 -8.56 17.36
CA LYS A 102 -1.92 -9.00 18.69
C LYS A 102 -1.06 -10.17 19.19
N ALA A 103 -0.77 -11.17 18.37
CA ALA A 103 0.06 -12.31 18.76
C ALA A 103 1.45 -11.87 19.22
N ILE A 104 2.07 -10.92 18.51
CA ILE A 104 3.35 -10.35 18.91
C ILE A 104 3.21 -9.52 20.18
N GLN A 105 2.26 -8.60 20.27
CA GLN A 105 2.08 -7.72 21.43
C GLN A 105 1.68 -8.48 22.70
N THR A 106 1.04 -9.63 22.61
CA THR A 106 0.75 -10.50 23.76
C THR A 106 2.06 -10.94 24.46
N LYS A 107 3.12 -11.22 23.69
CA LYS A 107 4.43 -11.59 24.24
C LYS A 107 5.31 -10.38 24.53
N TYR A 108 5.17 -9.33 23.75
CA TYR A 108 5.97 -8.10 23.83
C TYR A 108 5.06 -6.86 24.00
N PRO A 109 4.44 -6.68 25.18
CA PRO A 109 3.43 -5.63 25.40
C PRO A 109 3.99 -4.20 25.33
N LYS A 110 5.30 -4.03 25.38
CA LYS A 110 5.97 -2.72 25.23
C LYS A 110 6.05 -2.25 23.78
N LEU A 111 5.82 -3.14 22.80
CA LEU A 111 5.83 -2.76 21.39
C LEU A 111 4.62 -1.91 21.05
N GLU A 112 4.88 -0.74 20.50
CA GLU A 112 3.85 0.18 20.03
C GLU A 112 3.44 -0.14 18.60
N LEU A 113 2.13 -0.19 18.35
CA LEU A 113 1.58 -0.29 16.99
C LEU A 113 1.40 1.11 16.41
N VAL A 114 2.14 1.41 15.37
CA VAL A 114 2.16 2.72 14.68
C VAL A 114 1.98 2.55 13.16
N ILE A 115 1.75 3.66 12.46
CA ILE A 115 1.90 3.70 11.00
C ILE A 115 3.27 4.27 10.66
N ALA A 116 4.07 3.49 9.95
CA ALA A 116 5.31 3.94 9.32
C ALA A 116 5.40 3.37 7.90
N TRP A 117 5.95 4.14 6.96
CA TRP A 117 5.94 3.80 5.52
C TRP A 117 4.56 3.38 4.99
N ASN A 118 3.53 4.03 5.54
CA ASN A 118 2.14 3.84 5.16
C ASN A 118 1.56 2.44 5.44
N GLN A 119 2.12 1.73 6.43
CA GLN A 119 1.69 0.39 6.86
C GLN A 119 1.79 0.22 8.37
N PRO A 120 1.05 -0.73 8.97
CA PRO A 120 1.18 -1.07 10.38
C PRO A 120 2.56 -1.61 10.71
N MET A 121 3.18 -1.03 11.73
CA MET A 121 4.50 -1.38 12.23
C MET A 121 4.48 -1.50 13.75
N LEU A 122 5.19 -2.49 14.27
CA LEU A 122 5.53 -2.58 15.69
C LEU A 122 6.92 -2.01 15.91
N ARG A 123 7.06 -1.15 16.93
CA ARG A 123 8.34 -0.54 17.31
C ARG A 123 8.55 -0.51 18.83
N GLU A 124 9.81 -0.44 19.25
CA GLU A 124 10.21 -0.09 20.60
C GLU A 124 11.07 1.19 20.54
N GLY A 125 10.57 2.27 21.09
CA GLY A 125 11.18 3.59 20.91
C GLY A 125 11.31 3.96 19.42
N THR A 126 12.55 4.11 18.94
CA THR A 126 12.85 4.41 17.52
C THR A 126 13.11 3.17 16.67
N LYS A 127 13.24 1.98 17.30
CA LYS A 127 13.57 0.73 16.62
C LYS A 127 12.30 0.06 16.08
N TYR A 128 12.18 -0.03 14.76
CA TYR A 128 11.13 -0.82 14.12
C TYR A 128 11.50 -2.31 14.16
N VAL A 129 10.52 -3.13 14.55
CA VAL A 129 10.73 -4.54 14.86
C VAL A 129 10.01 -5.46 13.89
N PHE A 130 8.75 -5.14 13.55
CA PHE A 130 7.94 -5.98 12.68
C PHE A 130 6.92 -5.12 11.91
N GLY A 131 6.62 -5.51 10.68
CA GLY A 131 5.65 -4.82 9.86
C GLY A 131 4.84 -5.75 8.99
N VAL A 132 3.60 -5.32 8.65
CA VAL A 132 2.73 -6.04 7.72
C VAL A 132 2.08 -5.06 6.76
N SER A 133 2.05 -5.40 5.47
CA SER A 133 1.33 -4.63 4.46
C SER A 133 0.40 -5.52 3.65
N ALA A 134 -0.74 -4.96 3.26
CA ALA A 134 -1.72 -5.63 2.41
C ALA A 134 -1.45 -5.35 0.93
N SER A 135 -1.42 -6.41 0.13
CA SER A 135 -1.48 -6.39 -1.33
C SER A 135 -2.86 -6.83 -1.79
N LYS A 136 -3.13 -6.79 -3.10
CA LYS A 136 -4.44 -7.17 -3.64
C LYS A 136 -4.86 -8.59 -3.24
N ASN A 137 -3.94 -9.56 -3.32
CA ASN A 137 -4.25 -10.98 -3.19
C ASN A 137 -3.47 -11.69 -2.07
N TYR A 138 -2.66 -10.97 -1.30
CA TYR A 138 -1.81 -11.53 -0.24
C TYR A 138 -1.37 -10.44 0.73
N LEU A 139 -0.79 -10.86 1.84
CA LEU A 139 -0.11 -9.98 2.78
C LEU A 139 1.41 -10.13 2.65
N LEU A 140 2.14 -9.07 2.96
CA LEU A 140 3.59 -9.09 3.12
C LEU A 140 3.93 -8.78 4.57
N MET A 141 4.71 -9.61 5.21
CA MET A 141 5.24 -9.37 6.56
C MET A 141 6.77 -9.35 6.56
N ALA A 142 7.36 -8.65 7.52
CA ALA A 142 8.80 -8.51 7.63
C ALA A 142 9.24 -8.31 9.08
N PRO A 143 10.34 -8.97 9.53
CA PRO A 143 10.96 -8.74 10.85
C PRO A 143 11.78 -7.44 10.92
N TRP A 144 11.71 -6.59 9.91
CA TRP A 144 12.41 -5.30 9.75
C TRP A 144 13.94 -5.37 9.92
N SER A 145 14.50 -6.55 9.64
CA SER A 145 15.93 -6.83 9.52
C SER A 145 16.15 -7.86 8.43
N THR A 146 17.13 -7.62 7.57
CA THR A 146 17.52 -8.57 6.51
C THR A 146 18.21 -9.78 7.13
N ASP A 147 19.05 -9.57 8.12
CA ASP A 147 19.84 -10.62 8.78
C ASP A 147 18.93 -11.59 9.53
N VAL A 148 17.94 -11.06 10.26
CA VAL A 148 16.90 -11.90 10.88
C VAL A 148 16.12 -12.68 9.83
N LEU A 149 15.69 -12.04 8.73
CA LEU A 149 14.96 -12.74 7.69
C LEU A 149 15.80 -13.87 7.08
N ASP A 150 17.06 -13.62 6.79
CA ASP A 150 17.96 -14.60 6.21
C ASP A 150 18.23 -15.77 7.16
N ALA A 151 18.39 -15.51 8.46
CA ALA A 151 18.51 -16.57 9.47
C ALA A 151 17.26 -17.46 9.58
N PHE A 152 16.09 -16.92 9.25
CA PHE A 152 14.81 -17.67 9.27
C PHE A 152 14.47 -18.35 7.97
N ARG A 153 15.12 -18.05 6.84
CA ARG A 153 14.81 -18.67 5.50
C ARG A 153 14.70 -20.18 5.53
N PRO A 154 15.59 -20.95 6.24
CA PRO A 154 15.45 -22.40 6.29
C PRO A 154 14.14 -22.90 6.92
N LYS A 155 13.48 -22.07 7.74
CA LYS A 155 12.20 -22.38 8.40
C LYS A 155 10.99 -21.88 7.61
N LEU A 156 11.20 -21.21 6.49
CA LEU A 156 10.18 -20.53 5.69
C LEU A 156 9.96 -21.19 4.33
N THR A 157 10.24 -22.50 4.22
CA THR A 157 10.20 -23.25 2.96
C THR A 157 8.82 -23.30 2.31
N GLU A 158 7.75 -23.18 3.11
CA GLU A 158 6.36 -23.17 2.64
C GLU A 158 5.89 -21.76 2.17
N TYR A 159 6.73 -20.74 2.37
CA TYR A 159 6.40 -19.36 2.06
C TYR A 159 7.23 -18.83 0.89
N LYS A 160 6.64 -17.91 0.12
CA LYS A 160 7.42 -17.13 -0.84
C LYS A 160 8.19 -16.03 -0.10
N VAL A 161 9.49 -16.22 0.04
CA VAL A 161 10.38 -15.26 0.70
C VAL A 161 11.04 -14.37 -0.35
N ASN A 162 10.75 -13.07 -0.31
CA ASN A 162 11.39 -12.04 -1.11
C ASN A 162 12.69 -11.57 -0.43
N LYS A 163 13.37 -10.55 -1.02
CA LYS A 163 14.61 -10.00 -0.43
C LYS A 163 14.42 -9.45 1.00
N LYS A 164 13.26 -8.84 1.30
CA LYS A 164 13.00 -8.19 2.59
C LYS A 164 11.66 -8.57 3.24
N THR A 165 10.87 -9.41 2.60
CA THR A 165 9.50 -9.72 3.04
C THR A 165 9.15 -11.18 2.84
N ILE A 166 8.21 -11.65 3.61
CA ILE A 166 7.57 -12.95 3.50
C ILE A 166 6.15 -12.73 2.99
N GLN A 167 5.77 -13.41 1.91
CA GLN A 167 4.40 -13.39 1.40
C GLN A 167 3.59 -14.49 2.10
N ILE A 168 2.42 -14.10 2.63
CA ILE A 168 1.46 -14.99 3.30
C ILE A 168 0.06 -14.82 2.70
N PRO A 169 -0.82 -15.83 2.77
CA PRO A 169 -2.22 -15.74 2.37
C PRO A 169 -2.98 -14.65 3.14
N ASN A 170 -4.11 -14.19 2.59
CA ASN A 170 -4.96 -13.19 3.25
C ASN A 170 -5.59 -13.71 4.54
N ASP A 171 -5.88 -15.01 4.58
CA ASP A 171 -6.49 -15.78 5.68
C ASP A 171 -5.46 -16.62 6.46
N TRP A 172 -4.19 -16.21 6.40
CA TRP A 172 -3.10 -16.96 7.03
C TRP A 172 -3.41 -17.31 8.49
N GLU A 173 -3.31 -18.59 8.82
CA GLU A 173 -3.37 -19.07 10.20
C GLU A 173 -2.08 -18.61 10.93
N VAL A 174 -2.28 -17.81 11.99
CA VAL A 174 -1.17 -17.10 12.64
C VAL A 174 -0.26 -18.05 13.42
N ASP A 175 0.93 -18.31 12.89
CA ASP A 175 2.00 -18.98 13.65
C ASP A 175 2.65 -18.01 14.65
N SER A 176 2.05 -17.93 15.83
CA SER A 176 2.53 -17.08 16.92
C SER A 176 3.95 -17.43 17.37
N LYS A 177 4.36 -18.70 17.27
CA LYS A 177 5.71 -19.15 17.66
C LYS A 177 6.76 -18.60 16.69
N LEU A 178 6.50 -18.69 15.40
CA LEU A 178 7.36 -18.12 14.36
C LEU A 178 7.51 -16.60 14.54
N LEU A 179 6.39 -15.88 14.69
CA LEU A 179 6.38 -14.43 14.87
C LEU A 179 7.18 -13.99 16.10
N VAL A 180 6.95 -14.63 17.24
CA VAL A 180 7.66 -14.35 18.49
C VAL A 180 9.17 -14.61 18.38
N GLN A 181 9.57 -15.67 17.69
CA GLN A 181 11.00 -15.97 17.46
C GLN A 181 11.66 -14.91 16.57
N MET A 182 11.03 -14.49 15.48
CA MET A 182 11.54 -13.42 14.61
C MET A 182 11.68 -12.09 15.36
N VAL A 183 10.66 -11.71 16.13
CA VAL A 183 10.68 -10.49 16.94
C VAL A 183 11.76 -10.56 18.01
N LYS A 184 11.93 -11.71 18.69
CA LYS A 184 13.02 -11.92 19.65
C LYS A 184 14.39 -11.70 19.01
N ALA A 185 14.62 -12.29 17.85
CA ALA A 185 15.88 -12.11 17.12
C ALA A 185 16.12 -10.63 16.75
N ARG A 186 15.07 -9.94 16.26
CA ARG A 186 15.15 -8.53 15.89
C ARG A 186 15.41 -7.60 17.09
N LEU A 187 14.85 -7.90 18.26
CA LEU A 187 15.08 -7.13 19.47
C LEU A 187 16.50 -7.33 20.04
N ALA A 188 17.13 -8.47 19.75
CA ALA A 188 18.49 -8.79 20.19
C ALA A 188 19.60 -8.10 19.36
N GLU A 189 19.28 -7.57 18.16
CA GLU A 189 20.18 -6.71 17.38
C GLU A 189 20.28 -5.30 18.00
#